data_28e399be2f4942993fdcf477e21ee8f3
#
_entry.id   28e399be2f4942993fdcf477e21ee8f3
#
_cell.length_a   1.000
_cell.length_b   1.000
_cell.length_c   1.000
_cell.angle_alpha   90.00
_cell.angle_beta   90.00
_cell.angle_gamma   90.00
#
_symmetry.space_group_name_H-M   'P 1'
#
loop_
_entity.id
_entity.type
_entity.pdbx_description
1 polymer ?
#
loop_
_entity_poly.entity_id
_entity_poly.type
_entity_poly.pdbx_seq_one_letter_code
_entity_poly.pdbx_strand_id
1 'polypeptide(L)'
;MASEKKQKKQKGSLFGFGKMTKDMGIDLGTANTLVYIKGQGIVLREPSVVAIRDDSKDVLAVGEEAKRMIGRTPGNIKAIRPMKDGVIADFDITQSMLTYFIQKSAAKKGVVSARIAICVPYGVTEVEKKAIEEAAQQAGAKEVFLIEEPMAAAIGAGLRVEEPEGNMVVDIGGGT
;
A
#
# COMPACT_ATOMS: atom_id res chain seq x y z
N MET A 1 23.66 21.98 -64.39
CA MET A 1 22.75 22.75 -63.53
C MET A 1 22.17 21.81 -62.50
N ALA A 2 22.73 21.83 -61.30
CA ALA A 2 22.39 20.94 -60.18
C ALA A 2 21.27 21.53 -59.35
N SER A 3 20.20 20.77 -59.13
CA SER A 3 19.05 21.13 -58.31
C SER A 3 19.30 20.60 -56.91
N GLU A 4 19.64 21.48 -55.93
CA GLU A 4 19.74 21.16 -54.51
C GLU A 4 18.36 20.94 -53.90
N LYS A 5 18.05 19.71 -53.53
CA LYS A 5 16.89 19.39 -52.68
C LYS A 5 17.26 19.65 -51.23
N LYS A 6 16.73 20.74 -50.61
CA LYS A 6 16.75 21.00 -49.19
C LYS A 6 15.89 19.96 -48.46
N GLN A 7 16.53 19.03 -47.74
CA GLN A 7 15.87 18.17 -46.75
C GLN A 7 15.54 19.00 -45.51
N LYS A 8 14.26 19.29 -45.28
CA LYS A 8 13.75 19.77 -44.01
C LYS A 8 13.86 18.65 -42.99
N LYS A 9 14.79 18.78 -42.04
CA LYS A 9 14.80 17.98 -40.82
C LYS A 9 13.55 18.32 -40.01
N GLN A 10 12.56 17.43 -39.98
CA GLN A 10 11.52 17.42 -38.98
C GLN A 10 12.15 17.10 -37.63
N LYS A 11 12.28 18.11 -36.78
CA LYS A 11 12.53 17.91 -35.35
C LYS A 11 11.25 17.32 -34.73
N GLY A 12 11.17 16.01 -34.66
CA GLY A 12 10.17 15.32 -33.86
C GLY A 12 10.36 15.73 -32.41
N SER A 13 9.36 16.36 -31.84
CA SER A 13 9.24 16.63 -30.41
C SER A 13 9.13 15.28 -29.66
N LEU A 14 10.26 14.81 -29.14
CA LEU A 14 10.36 13.58 -28.33
C LEU A 14 10.21 13.95 -26.85
N PHE A 15 9.08 14.53 -26.47
CA PHE A 15 8.67 14.67 -25.08
C PHE A 15 7.33 13.98 -24.88
N GLY A 16 7.32 12.68 -25.11
CA GLY A 16 6.34 11.82 -24.47
C GLY A 16 6.74 11.68 -23.00
N PHE A 17 6.22 12.54 -22.12
CA PHE A 17 6.16 12.27 -20.69
C PHE A 17 5.20 11.08 -20.50
N GLY A 18 5.69 9.87 -20.73
CA GLY A 18 5.03 8.67 -20.28
C GLY A 18 4.92 8.76 -18.76
N LYS A 19 3.68 8.91 -18.26
CA LYS A 19 3.42 8.79 -16.81
C LYS A 19 4.08 7.51 -16.35
N MET A 20 5.16 7.62 -15.57
CA MET A 20 5.86 6.45 -15.04
C MET A 20 4.92 5.75 -14.05
N THR A 21 4.25 4.71 -14.53
CA THR A 21 3.51 3.79 -13.65
C THR A 21 4.53 2.99 -12.86
N LYS A 22 4.42 3.00 -11.55
CA LYS A 22 5.29 2.19 -10.66
C LYS A 22 4.50 1.08 -10.01
N ASP A 23 5.16 -0.06 -9.83
CA ASP A 23 4.63 -1.19 -9.10
C ASP A 23 4.92 -0.97 -7.60
N MET A 24 3.89 -1.09 -6.78
CA MET A 24 3.95 -0.93 -5.34
C MET A 24 3.41 -2.20 -4.68
N GLY A 25 4.06 -2.65 -3.62
CA GLY A 25 3.56 -3.71 -2.73
C GLY A 25 3.26 -3.12 -1.36
N ILE A 26 2.15 -3.53 -0.76
CA ILE A 26 1.75 -3.12 0.59
C ILE A 26 1.47 -4.36 1.42
N ASP A 27 2.14 -4.46 2.56
CA ASP A 27 1.88 -5.44 3.59
C ASP A 27 1.17 -4.75 4.76
N LEU A 28 -0.11 -5.11 4.99
CA LEU A 28 -0.95 -4.56 6.05
C LEU A 28 -0.85 -5.41 7.32
N GLY A 29 0.32 -5.47 7.91
CA GLY A 29 0.51 -6.25 9.13
C GLY A 29 -0.16 -5.66 10.37
N THR A 30 -0.47 -6.53 11.36
CA THR A 30 -1.09 -6.14 12.64
C THR A 30 -0.25 -5.12 13.43
N ALA A 31 1.07 -5.29 13.45
CA ALA A 31 1.97 -4.40 14.19
C ALA A 31 2.49 -3.23 13.34
N ASN A 32 2.87 -3.51 12.10
CA ASN A 32 3.47 -2.54 11.19
C ASN A 32 2.95 -2.76 9.78
N THR A 33 2.80 -1.64 9.06
CA THR A 33 2.56 -1.63 7.62
C THR A 33 3.85 -1.34 6.88
N LEU A 34 4.13 -2.11 5.82
CA LEU A 34 5.27 -1.93 4.93
C LEU A 34 4.79 -1.50 3.55
N VAL A 35 5.51 -0.57 2.94
CA VAL A 35 5.30 -0.21 1.53
C VAL A 35 6.60 -0.38 0.77
N TYR A 36 6.54 -1.19 -0.27
CA TYR A 36 7.63 -1.45 -1.21
C TYR A 36 7.32 -0.78 -2.55
N ILE A 37 8.31 -0.18 -3.18
CA ILE A 37 8.22 0.32 -4.56
C ILE A 37 9.28 -0.39 -5.40
N LYS A 38 8.87 -0.95 -6.53
CA LYS A 38 9.76 -1.64 -7.46
C LYS A 38 10.94 -0.75 -7.88
N GLY A 39 12.15 -1.27 -7.70
CA GLY A 39 13.40 -0.57 -7.97
C GLY A 39 13.84 0.43 -6.89
N GLN A 40 13.07 0.60 -5.80
CA GLN A 40 13.43 1.46 -4.68
C GLN A 40 13.50 0.74 -3.34
N GLY A 41 12.97 -0.50 -3.26
CA GLY A 41 12.91 -1.27 -2.02
C GLY A 41 11.77 -0.81 -1.10
N ILE A 42 11.91 -1.09 0.19
CA ILE A 42 10.95 -0.66 1.21
C ILE A 42 11.12 0.85 1.45
N VAL A 43 10.10 1.61 1.08
CA VAL A 43 10.09 3.09 1.16
C VAL A 43 9.37 3.62 2.39
N LEU A 44 8.53 2.77 3.02
CA LEU A 44 7.81 3.09 4.24
C LEU A 44 7.73 1.85 5.12
N ARG A 45 8.00 2.06 6.41
CA ARG A 45 7.76 1.11 7.49
C ARG A 45 7.22 1.91 8.66
N GLU A 46 5.94 1.73 8.97
CA GLU A 46 5.30 2.46 10.06
C GLU A 46 4.37 1.57 10.87
N PRO A 47 4.16 1.88 12.14
CA PRO A 47 3.19 1.17 12.97
C PRO A 47 1.79 1.22 12.37
N SER A 48 1.06 0.11 12.42
CA SER A 48 -0.37 0.04 12.07
C SER A 48 -1.20 0.59 13.23
N VAL A 49 -1.08 1.90 13.47
CA VAL A 49 -1.75 2.65 14.54
C VAL A 49 -2.38 3.90 13.96
N VAL A 50 -3.58 4.21 14.43
CA VAL A 50 -4.32 5.41 14.05
C VAL A 50 -4.81 6.11 15.32
N ALA A 51 -4.58 7.41 15.43
CA ALA A 51 -5.17 8.25 16.47
C ALA A 51 -6.44 8.89 15.93
N ILE A 52 -7.53 8.70 16.64
CA ILE A 52 -8.85 9.22 16.28
C ILE A 52 -9.41 10.07 17.40
N ARG A 53 -10.31 10.98 17.05
CA ARG A 53 -11.17 11.66 18.01
C ARG A 53 -12.30 10.71 18.41
N ASP A 54 -12.54 10.57 19.69
CA ASP A 54 -13.48 9.55 20.21
C ASP A 54 -14.94 9.83 19.82
N ASP A 55 -15.31 11.09 19.79
CA ASP A 55 -16.67 11.56 19.49
C ASP A 55 -17.01 11.51 17.99
N SER A 56 -16.16 12.03 17.14
CA SER A 56 -16.40 12.15 15.68
C SER A 56 -15.76 11.06 14.84
N LYS A 57 -14.87 10.25 15.43
CA LYS A 57 -14.05 9.25 14.71
C LYS A 57 -13.09 9.84 13.67
N ASP A 58 -12.90 11.16 13.68
CA ASP A 58 -11.95 11.82 12.79
C ASP A 58 -10.53 11.31 13.01
N VAL A 59 -9.83 10.97 11.94
CA VAL A 59 -8.44 10.56 11.96
C VAL A 59 -7.55 11.79 12.17
N LEU A 60 -6.80 11.79 13.27
CA LEU A 60 -5.90 12.88 13.67
C LEU A 60 -4.44 12.60 13.29
N ALA A 61 -4.01 11.35 13.39
CA ALA A 61 -2.66 10.93 13.06
C ALA A 61 -2.63 9.45 12.67
N VAL A 62 -1.61 9.05 11.90
CA VAL A 62 -1.41 7.68 11.44
C VAL A 62 0.06 7.29 11.61
N GLY A 63 0.32 6.01 11.88
CA GLY A 63 1.66 5.47 11.91
C GLY A 63 2.46 5.89 13.13
N GLU A 64 3.69 6.31 12.93
CA GLU A 64 4.61 6.68 14.01
C GLU A 64 4.10 7.86 14.85
N GLU A 65 3.43 8.81 14.21
CA GLU A 65 2.84 9.96 14.90
C GLU A 65 1.72 9.51 15.84
N ALA A 66 0.80 8.66 15.36
CA ALA A 66 -0.25 8.08 16.19
C ALA A 66 0.31 7.24 17.34
N LYS A 67 1.38 6.47 17.09
CA LYS A 67 2.04 5.65 18.11
C LYS A 67 2.59 6.49 19.24
N ARG A 68 3.16 7.66 18.96
CA ARG A 68 3.67 8.59 19.98
C ARG A 68 2.57 9.17 20.87
N MET A 69 1.34 9.14 20.40
CA MET A 69 0.18 9.64 21.13
C MET A 69 -0.37 8.61 22.13
N ILE A 70 -0.01 7.33 22.03
CA ILE A 70 -0.46 6.28 22.94
C ILE A 70 -0.08 6.65 24.40
N GLY A 71 -1.08 6.70 25.29
CA GLY A 71 -0.90 7.01 26.69
C GLY A 71 -0.55 8.48 27.00
N ARG A 72 -0.59 9.37 26.00
CA ARG A 72 -0.24 10.79 26.15
C ARG A 72 -1.32 11.74 25.63
N THR A 73 -2.48 11.20 25.25
CA THR A 73 -3.57 11.98 24.65
C THR A 73 -4.56 12.47 25.72
N PRO A 74 -5.19 13.64 25.51
CA PRO A 74 -6.39 14.03 26.23
C PRO A 74 -7.49 12.97 26.10
N GLY A 75 -8.41 12.90 27.05
CA GLY A 75 -9.42 11.83 27.15
C GLY A 75 -10.36 11.68 25.94
N ASN A 76 -10.38 12.66 25.03
CA ASN A 76 -11.17 12.64 23.79
C ASN A 76 -10.40 12.11 22.58
N ILE A 77 -9.16 11.66 22.73
CA ILE A 77 -8.35 11.09 21.64
C ILE A 77 -7.97 9.66 22.00
N LYS A 78 -8.22 8.72 21.09
CA LYS A 78 -7.86 7.31 21.22
C LYS A 78 -6.88 6.90 20.13
N ALA A 79 -5.79 6.24 20.50
CA ALA A 79 -4.90 5.57 19.55
C ALA A 79 -5.31 4.08 19.49
N ILE A 80 -5.69 3.64 18.31
CA ILE A 80 -6.22 2.29 18.06
C ILE A 80 -5.36 1.55 17.04
N ARG A 81 -5.42 0.23 17.06
CA ARG A 81 -4.89 -0.66 16.03
C ARG A 81 -6.05 -1.20 15.22
N PRO A 82 -6.21 -0.76 13.96
CA PRO A 82 -7.32 -1.20 13.12
C PRO A 82 -7.17 -2.65 12.65
N MET A 83 -5.94 -3.19 12.74
CA MET A 83 -5.64 -4.60 12.51
C MET A 83 -5.38 -5.29 13.85
N LYS A 84 -6.01 -6.44 14.10
CA LYS A 84 -5.85 -7.22 15.33
C LYS A 84 -5.87 -8.72 15.02
N ASP A 85 -4.92 -9.44 15.58
CA ASP A 85 -4.83 -10.91 15.47
C ASP A 85 -4.91 -11.39 14.00
N GLY A 86 -4.26 -10.66 13.08
CA GLY A 86 -4.26 -10.99 11.66
C GLY A 86 -5.56 -10.69 10.90
N VAL A 87 -6.51 -9.97 11.50
CA VAL A 87 -7.78 -9.60 10.86
C VAL A 87 -8.03 -8.09 10.92
N ILE A 88 -8.90 -7.60 10.04
CA ILE A 88 -9.37 -6.21 10.06
C ILE A 88 -10.41 -6.08 11.17
N ALA A 89 -10.07 -5.35 12.22
CA ALA A 89 -10.96 -5.11 13.36
C ALA A 89 -11.83 -3.87 13.18
N ASP A 90 -11.34 -2.87 12.44
CA ASP A 90 -12.07 -1.65 12.10
C ASP A 90 -11.77 -1.30 10.63
N PHE A 91 -12.82 -1.40 9.81
CA PHE A 91 -12.68 -1.28 8.37
C PHE A 91 -12.42 0.16 7.93
N ASP A 92 -13.23 1.11 8.39
CA ASP A 92 -13.15 2.52 7.99
C ASP A 92 -11.81 3.14 8.38
N ILE A 93 -11.32 2.76 9.55
CA ILE A 93 -10.02 3.22 10.03
C ILE A 93 -8.87 2.55 9.26
N THR A 94 -9.00 1.26 8.89
CA THR A 94 -8.02 0.57 8.03
C THR A 94 -7.96 1.24 6.65
N GLN A 95 -9.10 1.58 6.07
CA GLN A 95 -9.18 2.31 4.80
C GLN A 95 -8.45 3.66 4.88
N SER A 96 -8.71 4.42 5.93
CA SER A 96 -8.07 5.72 6.16
C SER A 96 -6.55 5.58 6.32
N MET A 97 -6.11 4.57 7.06
CA MET A 97 -4.70 4.24 7.25
C MET A 97 -4.03 3.85 5.93
N LEU A 98 -4.65 2.99 5.14
CA LEU A 98 -4.15 2.56 3.84
C LEU A 98 -4.00 3.75 2.89
N THR A 99 -5.03 4.58 2.79
CA THR A 99 -5.03 5.80 1.98
C THR A 99 -3.86 6.72 2.35
N TYR A 100 -3.64 6.94 3.64
CA TYR A 100 -2.53 7.75 4.14
C TYR A 100 -1.17 7.17 3.73
N PHE A 101 -0.95 5.87 3.88
CA PHE A 101 0.34 5.25 3.53
C PHE A 101 0.61 5.25 2.03
N ILE A 102 -0.41 5.03 1.20
CA ILE A 102 -0.28 5.14 -0.27
C ILE A 102 0.12 6.56 -0.66
N GLN A 103 -0.63 7.55 -0.19
CA GLN A 103 -0.37 8.95 -0.52
C GLN A 103 1.00 9.42 -0.02
N LYS A 104 1.38 9.06 1.20
CA LYS A 104 2.70 9.39 1.78
C LYS A 104 3.85 8.78 0.99
N SER A 105 3.71 7.55 0.55
CA SER A 105 4.72 6.84 -0.25
C SER A 105 4.79 7.39 -1.67
N ALA A 106 3.66 7.69 -2.30
CA ALA A 106 3.59 8.25 -3.63
C ALA A 106 4.16 9.69 -3.69
N ALA A 107 3.78 10.54 -2.76
CA ALA A 107 4.23 11.94 -2.70
C ALA A 107 5.75 12.06 -2.53
N LYS A 108 6.35 11.28 -1.63
CA LYS A 108 7.79 11.29 -1.37
C LYS A 108 8.63 10.86 -2.56
N LYS A 109 8.07 10.07 -3.48
CA LYS A 109 8.82 9.38 -4.54
C LYS A 109 8.42 9.79 -5.95
N GLY A 110 7.56 10.82 -6.09
CA GLY A 110 7.12 11.31 -7.40
C GLY A 110 6.33 10.26 -8.21
N VAL A 111 5.61 9.38 -7.54
CA VAL A 111 4.76 8.37 -8.17
C VAL A 111 3.46 9.03 -8.60
N VAL A 112 3.23 9.13 -9.90
CA VAL A 112 2.02 9.76 -10.47
C VAL A 112 0.88 8.76 -10.65
N SER A 113 1.23 7.48 -10.82
CA SER A 113 0.27 6.37 -10.99
C SER A 113 0.95 5.09 -10.50
N ALA A 114 0.23 4.22 -9.81
CA ALA A 114 0.75 2.97 -9.29
C ALA A 114 -0.18 1.79 -9.61
N ARG A 115 0.43 0.63 -9.92
CA ARG A 115 -0.22 -0.66 -9.77
C ARG A 115 0.16 -1.16 -8.38
N ILE A 116 -0.83 -1.50 -7.57
CA ILE A 116 -0.60 -1.81 -6.17
C ILE A 116 -1.04 -3.25 -5.89
N ALA A 117 -0.11 -4.06 -5.37
CA ALA A 117 -0.41 -5.35 -4.77
C ALA A 117 -0.54 -5.15 -3.25
N ILE A 118 -1.64 -5.56 -2.66
CA ILE A 118 -1.91 -5.41 -1.22
C ILE A 118 -2.06 -6.80 -0.63
N CYS A 119 -1.24 -7.11 0.38
CA CYS A 119 -1.41 -8.31 1.17
C CYS A 119 -2.61 -8.13 2.10
N VAL A 120 -3.49 -9.13 2.12
CA VAL A 120 -4.66 -9.17 2.97
C VAL A 120 -4.65 -10.44 3.81
N PRO A 121 -5.18 -10.41 5.04
CA PRO A 121 -5.28 -11.59 5.88
C PRO A 121 -6.06 -12.72 5.19
N TYR A 122 -5.78 -13.96 5.60
CA TYR A 122 -6.59 -15.09 5.19
C TYR A 122 -8.02 -14.95 5.76
N GLY A 123 -9.02 -15.24 4.93
CA GLY A 123 -10.42 -15.21 5.36
C GLY A 123 -11.11 -13.83 5.32
N VAL A 124 -10.47 -12.82 4.72
CA VAL A 124 -11.12 -11.54 4.44
C VAL A 124 -12.32 -11.74 3.52
N THR A 125 -13.46 -11.17 3.89
CA THR A 125 -14.71 -11.25 3.12
C THR A 125 -14.62 -10.49 1.79
N GLU A 126 -15.48 -10.85 0.83
CA GLU A 126 -15.52 -10.15 -0.47
C GLU A 126 -15.90 -8.66 -0.33
N VAL A 127 -16.70 -8.32 0.69
CA VAL A 127 -17.05 -6.92 0.98
C VAL A 127 -15.81 -6.14 1.45
N GLU A 128 -15.00 -6.73 2.34
CA GLU A 128 -13.76 -6.14 2.82
C GLU A 128 -12.71 -6.03 1.70
N LYS A 129 -12.57 -7.06 0.86
CA LYS A 129 -11.69 -7.01 -0.31
C LYS A 129 -12.06 -5.83 -1.21
N LYS A 130 -13.33 -5.70 -1.55
CA LYS A 130 -13.83 -4.62 -2.42
C LYS A 130 -13.54 -3.25 -1.84
N ALA A 131 -13.72 -3.07 -0.56
CA ALA A 131 -13.49 -1.78 0.05
C ALA A 131 -11.99 -1.45 0.21
N ILE A 132 -11.09 -2.45 0.40
CA ILE A 132 -9.63 -2.24 0.29
C ILE A 132 -9.26 -1.80 -1.13
N GLU A 133 -9.84 -2.43 -2.17
CA GLU A 133 -9.62 -2.03 -3.55
C GLU A 133 -10.08 -0.60 -3.80
N GLU A 134 -11.30 -0.25 -3.36
CA GLU A 134 -11.85 1.10 -3.51
C GLU A 134 -10.99 2.15 -2.76
N ALA A 135 -10.53 1.83 -1.55
CA ALA A 135 -9.63 2.69 -0.80
C ALA A 135 -8.32 2.97 -1.54
N ALA A 136 -7.71 1.92 -2.09
CA ALA A 136 -6.47 2.06 -2.85
C ALA A 136 -6.68 2.85 -4.15
N GLN A 137 -7.80 2.65 -4.86
CA GLN A 137 -8.16 3.41 -6.05
C GLN A 137 -8.39 4.90 -5.72
N GLN A 138 -9.11 5.21 -4.64
CA GLN A 138 -9.31 6.58 -4.16
C GLN A 138 -7.98 7.25 -3.75
N ALA A 139 -7.03 6.47 -3.24
CA ALA A 139 -5.69 6.96 -2.94
C ALA A 139 -4.81 7.20 -4.18
N GLY A 140 -5.29 6.86 -5.39
CA GLY A 140 -4.62 7.10 -6.67
C GLY A 140 -4.02 5.85 -7.33
N ALA A 141 -4.35 4.65 -6.87
CA ALA A 141 -3.98 3.43 -7.57
C ALA A 141 -4.66 3.34 -8.95
N LYS A 142 -3.90 2.93 -9.96
CA LYS A 142 -4.44 2.65 -11.30
C LYS A 142 -5.06 1.26 -11.38
N GLU A 143 -4.38 0.30 -10.78
CA GLU A 143 -4.77 -1.10 -10.71
C GLU A 143 -4.46 -1.61 -9.31
N VAL A 144 -5.33 -2.43 -8.74
CA VAL A 144 -5.17 -3.03 -7.42
C VAL A 144 -5.26 -4.54 -7.55
N PHE A 145 -4.35 -5.24 -6.90
CA PHE A 145 -4.31 -6.69 -6.82
C PHE A 145 -4.27 -7.08 -5.35
N LEU A 146 -5.22 -7.89 -4.91
CA LEU A 146 -5.21 -8.44 -3.57
C LEU A 146 -4.53 -9.81 -3.60
N ILE A 147 -3.68 -10.07 -2.63
CA ILE A 147 -3.00 -11.34 -2.45
C ILE A 147 -3.10 -11.76 -0.98
N GLU A 148 -3.43 -12.99 -0.72
CA GLU A 148 -3.45 -13.50 0.65
C GLU A 148 -2.04 -13.52 1.24
N GLU A 149 -1.91 -13.08 2.48
CA GLU A 149 -0.64 -12.95 3.20
C GLU A 149 0.22 -14.22 3.17
N PRO A 150 -0.32 -15.45 3.42
CA PRO A 150 0.48 -16.67 3.31
C PRO A 150 1.00 -16.94 1.89
N MET A 151 0.21 -16.61 0.87
CA MET A 151 0.62 -16.77 -0.53
C MET A 151 1.72 -15.77 -0.90
N ALA A 152 1.60 -14.52 -0.48
CA ALA A 152 2.63 -13.50 -0.67
C ALA A 152 3.94 -13.89 0.02
N ALA A 153 3.87 -14.43 1.24
CA ALA A 153 5.02 -14.91 1.99
C ALA A 153 5.69 -16.10 1.28
N ALA A 154 4.91 -17.05 0.76
CA ALA A 154 5.42 -18.20 0.01
C ALA A 154 6.18 -17.77 -1.25
N ILE A 155 5.61 -16.85 -2.03
CA ILE A 155 6.24 -16.28 -3.23
C ILE A 155 7.52 -15.54 -2.83
N GLY A 156 7.46 -14.73 -1.79
CA GLY A 156 8.61 -13.96 -1.29
C GLY A 156 9.75 -14.84 -0.77
N ALA A 157 9.44 -16.02 -0.23
CA ALA A 157 10.41 -17.03 0.17
C ALA A 157 10.98 -17.85 -1.00
N GLY A 158 10.47 -17.63 -2.23
CA GLY A 158 10.91 -18.35 -3.43
C GLY A 158 10.38 -19.79 -3.53
N LEU A 159 9.27 -20.08 -2.83
CA LEU A 159 8.60 -21.37 -2.98
C LEU A 159 7.90 -21.45 -4.33
N ARG A 160 7.89 -22.64 -4.92
CA ARG A 160 7.25 -22.90 -6.22
C ARG A 160 5.75 -23.14 -6.06
N VAL A 161 5.02 -22.07 -5.83
CA VAL A 161 3.58 -22.13 -5.53
C VAL A 161 2.73 -22.56 -6.72
N GLU A 162 3.27 -22.47 -7.94
CA GLU A 162 2.62 -22.94 -9.18
C GLU A 162 2.81 -24.42 -9.49
N GLU A 163 3.70 -25.11 -8.77
CA GLU A 163 3.93 -26.54 -8.96
C GLU A 163 3.07 -27.38 -8.01
N PRO A 164 2.68 -28.60 -8.39
CA PRO A 164 1.86 -29.49 -7.57
C PRO A 164 2.67 -30.15 -6.45
N GLU A 165 3.38 -29.35 -5.68
CA GLU A 165 4.19 -29.77 -4.53
C GLU A 165 3.60 -29.20 -3.24
N GLY A 166 3.71 -29.95 -2.13
CA GLY A 166 3.32 -29.47 -0.81
C GLY A 166 4.36 -28.52 -0.26
N ASN A 167 3.99 -27.25 -0.05
CA ASN A 167 4.80 -26.22 0.59
C ASN A 167 4.16 -25.76 1.90
N MET A 168 4.96 -25.34 2.86
CA MET A 168 4.51 -24.76 4.12
C MET A 168 5.22 -23.44 4.38
N VAL A 169 4.47 -22.43 4.77
CA VAL A 169 4.95 -21.16 5.29
C VAL A 169 4.44 -21.00 6.71
N VAL A 170 5.31 -20.58 7.61
CA VAL A 170 4.93 -20.20 8.97
C VAL A 170 5.32 -18.74 9.14
N ASP A 171 4.31 -17.89 9.25
CA ASP A 171 4.46 -16.46 9.51
C ASP A 171 4.16 -16.18 10.98
N ILE A 172 5.10 -15.57 11.68
CA ILE A 172 4.97 -15.19 13.09
C ILE A 172 5.17 -13.68 13.19
N GLY A 173 4.06 -12.96 13.27
CA GLY A 173 4.04 -11.50 13.33
C GLY A 173 3.82 -10.94 14.74
N GLY A 174 3.43 -9.66 14.79
CA GLY A 174 3.15 -8.96 16.05
C GLY A 174 1.75 -9.23 16.62
N GLY A 175 0.91 -9.99 15.93
CA GLY A 175 -0.46 -10.33 16.33
C GLY A 175 -0.98 -11.57 15.60
N THR A 176 -0.12 -12.22 14.88
CA THR A 176 -0.43 -13.44 14.10
C THR A 176 0.57 -14.50 14.44
#